data_cd8154235210773dc5340b58e04202fd
#
_entry.id   cd8154235210773dc5340b58e04202fd
#
_cell.length_a   1.000
_cell.length_b   1.000
_cell.length_c   1.000
_cell.angle_alpha   90.00
_cell.angle_beta   90.00
_cell.angle_gamma   90.00
#
_symmetry.space_group_name_H-M   'P 1'
#
loop_
_entity.id
_entity.type
_entity.pdbx_description
1 polymer ?
#
loop_
_entity_poly.entity_id
_entity_poly.type
_entity_poly.pdbx_seq_one_letter_code
_entity_poly.pdbx_strand_id
1 'polypeptide(L)'
;SLNLNSFFNLMKPRVMSLVLFTCMVGLLIAPVNVDFTSACISLLAVAMGSGAAGTLNMWYESDLDALMSRTCLRPIPTGKVKKDQALYFGIILSALSISIIYFSANLVSAILLASTIAFYFFVYTIWLKRKTSQNIVIGGAAGALPPVIGWTIATGNISVEPLILFLIIFLWTPSHFWALSLYKSSDYKKAKIPMLPIISGTKTTKVNILVYACLLYTSPSPRDDL
;
A
#
# COMPACT_ATOMS: atom_id res chain seq x y z
N SER A 1 3.53 -28.35 11.37
CA SER A 1 2.16 -27.79 11.44
C SER A 1 2.15 -26.41 10.81
N LEU A 2 1.19 -26.19 9.90
CA LEU A 2 0.94 -24.86 9.31
C LEU A 2 0.52 -23.90 10.43
N ASN A 3 1.32 -22.88 10.71
CA ASN A 3 1.01 -21.89 11.73
C ASN A 3 0.19 -20.76 11.09
N LEU A 4 -1.14 -20.85 11.16
CA LEU A 4 -2.09 -19.89 10.60
C LEU A 4 -1.78 -18.44 11.01
N ASN A 5 -1.38 -18.21 12.27
CA ASN A 5 -0.97 -16.88 12.72
C ASN A 5 0.23 -16.32 11.95
N SER A 6 1.15 -17.18 11.53
CA SER A 6 2.30 -16.74 10.74
C SER A 6 1.89 -16.33 9.32
N PHE A 7 0.95 -17.03 8.69
CA PHE A 7 0.40 -16.65 7.40
C PHE A 7 -0.42 -15.35 7.48
N PHE A 8 -1.22 -15.19 8.54
CA PHE A 8 -1.93 -13.93 8.78
C PHE A 8 -0.97 -12.74 8.96
N ASN A 9 0.15 -12.94 9.66
CA ASN A 9 1.18 -11.91 9.82
C ASN A 9 1.89 -11.54 8.50
N LEU A 10 1.96 -12.44 7.51
CA LEU A 10 2.47 -12.11 6.16
C LEU A 10 1.60 -11.07 5.46
N MET A 11 0.29 -11.09 5.71
CA MET A 11 -0.66 -10.15 5.11
C MET A 11 -0.54 -8.71 5.64
N LYS A 12 0.31 -8.47 6.67
CA LYS A 12 0.48 -7.15 7.33
C LYS A 12 -0.84 -6.54 7.81
N PRO A 13 -1.53 -7.14 8.78
CA PRO A 13 -2.91 -6.78 9.16
C PRO A 13 -3.09 -5.29 9.52
N ARG A 14 -2.09 -4.62 10.09
CA ARG A 14 -2.15 -3.18 10.39
C ARG A 14 -2.19 -2.31 9.13
N VAL A 15 -1.47 -2.70 8.07
CA VAL A 15 -1.50 -1.98 6.79
C VAL A 15 -2.80 -2.30 6.06
N MET A 16 -3.20 -3.57 6.08
CA MET A 16 -4.45 -4.03 5.49
C MET A 16 -5.67 -3.31 6.06
N SER A 17 -5.75 -3.09 7.38
CA SER A 17 -6.85 -2.34 8.00
C SER A 17 -6.93 -0.89 7.53
N LEU A 18 -5.78 -0.23 7.30
CA LEU A 18 -5.74 1.13 6.78
C LEU A 18 -6.21 1.17 5.31
N VAL A 19 -5.78 0.22 4.49
CA VAL A 19 -6.23 0.07 3.10
C VAL A 19 -7.74 -0.15 3.04
N LEU A 20 -8.29 -1.02 3.92
CA LEU A 20 -9.71 -1.25 4.03
C LEU A 20 -10.48 0.02 4.41
N PHE A 21 -9.98 0.74 5.41
CA PHE A 21 -10.62 1.97 5.87
C PHE A 21 -10.71 3.01 4.74
N THR A 22 -9.61 3.27 4.04
CA THR A 22 -9.60 4.25 2.95
C THR A 22 -10.41 3.80 1.74
N CYS A 23 -10.44 2.50 1.43
CA CYS A 23 -11.31 1.92 0.41
C CYS A 23 -12.79 2.08 0.80
N MET A 24 -13.14 1.79 2.06
CA MET A 24 -14.50 1.96 2.57
C MET A 24 -14.95 3.41 2.48
N VAL A 25 -14.09 4.39 2.81
CA VAL A 25 -14.40 5.81 2.63
C VAL A 25 -14.74 6.11 1.17
N GLY A 26 -13.91 5.64 0.22
CA GLY A 26 -14.19 5.80 -1.21
C GLY A 26 -15.52 5.20 -1.66
N LEU A 27 -15.87 4.04 -1.10
CA LEU A 27 -17.15 3.38 -1.35
C LEU A 27 -18.34 4.19 -0.80
N LEU A 28 -18.21 4.71 0.42
CA LEU A 28 -19.30 5.41 1.11
C LEU A 28 -19.61 6.81 0.55
N ILE A 29 -18.61 7.49 -0.02
CA ILE A 29 -18.82 8.80 -0.64
C ILE A 29 -19.32 8.71 -2.09
N ALA A 30 -19.34 7.51 -2.67
CA ALA A 30 -19.86 7.30 -4.02
C ALA A 30 -21.37 7.62 -4.06
N PRO A 31 -21.86 8.26 -5.15
CA PRO A 31 -23.26 8.70 -5.25
C PRO A 31 -24.24 7.55 -5.54
N VAL A 32 -23.81 6.32 -5.46
CA VAL A 32 -24.57 5.11 -5.78
C VAL A 32 -24.58 4.17 -4.59
N ASN A 33 -25.77 3.71 -4.20
CA ASN A 33 -25.90 2.71 -3.16
C ASN A 33 -25.52 1.33 -3.69
N VAL A 34 -24.65 0.65 -2.99
CA VAL A 34 -24.25 -0.73 -3.26
C VAL A 34 -24.97 -1.65 -2.29
N ASP A 35 -25.38 -2.81 -2.78
CA ASP A 35 -25.89 -3.87 -1.91
C ASP A 35 -24.87 -4.21 -0.82
N PHE A 36 -25.35 -4.32 0.42
CA PHE A 36 -24.49 -4.55 1.59
C PHE A 36 -23.63 -5.81 1.44
N THR A 37 -24.19 -6.90 0.91
CA THR A 37 -23.46 -8.15 0.71
C THR A 37 -22.33 -7.98 -0.30
N SER A 38 -22.63 -7.36 -1.45
CA SER A 38 -21.63 -7.06 -2.50
C SER A 38 -20.54 -6.13 -1.99
N ALA A 39 -20.89 -5.12 -1.20
CA ALA A 39 -19.93 -4.22 -0.55
C ALA A 39 -18.98 -4.98 0.38
N CYS A 40 -19.51 -5.82 1.26
CA CYS A 40 -18.72 -6.62 2.20
C CYS A 40 -17.77 -7.58 1.49
N ILE A 41 -18.26 -8.30 0.45
CA ILE A 41 -17.46 -9.24 -0.33
C ILE A 41 -16.34 -8.50 -1.09
N SER A 42 -16.65 -7.35 -1.68
CA SER A 42 -15.67 -6.53 -2.40
C SER A 42 -14.60 -5.95 -1.47
N LEU A 43 -14.97 -5.48 -0.28
CA LEU A 43 -14.03 -5.03 0.73
C LEU A 43 -13.14 -6.18 1.23
N LEU A 44 -13.69 -7.38 1.41
CA LEU A 44 -12.90 -8.57 1.73
C LEU A 44 -11.88 -8.87 0.61
N ALA A 45 -12.30 -8.78 -0.65
CA ALA A 45 -11.39 -8.96 -1.79
C ALA A 45 -10.24 -7.94 -1.78
N VAL A 46 -10.52 -6.67 -1.48
CA VAL A 46 -9.49 -5.62 -1.34
C VAL A 46 -8.54 -5.93 -0.18
N ALA A 47 -9.07 -6.42 0.96
CA ALA A 47 -8.24 -6.86 2.08
C ALA A 47 -7.29 -7.99 1.66
N MET A 48 -7.82 -9.01 0.97
CA MET A 48 -7.03 -10.13 0.45
C MET A 48 -5.96 -9.64 -0.53
N GLY A 49 -6.28 -8.74 -1.46
CA GLY A 49 -5.35 -8.15 -2.42
C GLY A 49 -4.23 -7.36 -1.75
N SER A 50 -4.56 -6.54 -0.75
CA SER A 50 -3.58 -5.85 0.09
C SER A 50 -2.67 -6.82 0.84
N GLY A 51 -3.26 -7.86 1.43
CA GLY A 51 -2.53 -8.94 2.10
C GLY A 51 -1.61 -9.71 1.16
N ALA A 52 -2.06 -9.99 -0.06
CA ALA A 52 -1.25 -10.62 -1.10
C ALA A 52 -0.04 -9.77 -1.48
N ALA A 53 -0.24 -8.48 -1.76
CA ALA A 53 0.84 -7.55 -2.05
C ALA A 53 1.85 -7.47 -0.89
N GLY A 54 1.37 -7.42 0.37
CA GLY A 54 2.20 -7.47 1.58
C GLY A 54 3.02 -8.75 1.69
N THR A 55 2.42 -9.90 1.38
CA THR A 55 3.07 -11.22 1.41
C THR A 55 4.16 -11.33 0.35
N LEU A 56 3.87 -10.95 -0.91
CA LEU A 56 4.84 -10.94 -2.01
C LEU A 56 6.01 -9.99 -1.72
N ASN A 57 5.74 -8.84 -1.10
CA ASN A 57 6.79 -7.93 -0.65
C ASN A 57 7.69 -8.59 0.42
N MET A 58 7.12 -9.23 1.45
CA MET A 58 7.92 -9.94 2.46
C MET A 58 8.71 -11.13 1.87
N TRP A 59 8.13 -11.82 0.89
CA TRP A 59 8.83 -12.88 0.17
C TRP A 59 10.09 -12.35 -0.53
N TYR A 60 9.95 -11.28 -1.29
CA TYR A 60 11.07 -10.71 -2.06
C TYR A 60 12.13 -10.06 -1.16
N GLU A 61 11.70 -9.38 -0.08
CA GLU A 61 12.58 -8.62 0.81
C GLU A 61 13.07 -9.41 2.03
N SER A 62 12.88 -10.71 2.06
CA SER A 62 13.24 -11.54 3.22
C SER A 62 14.72 -11.42 3.63
N ASP A 63 15.62 -11.16 2.68
CA ASP A 63 17.03 -10.86 2.90
C ASP A 63 17.25 -9.53 3.62
N LEU A 64 16.58 -8.47 3.19
CA LEU A 64 16.64 -7.15 3.82
C LEU A 64 15.95 -7.15 5.19
N ASP A 65 14.84 -7.85 5.31
CA ASP A 65 14.08 -7.96 6.56
C ASP A 65 14.90 -8.60 7.68
N ALA A 66 15.78 -9.54 7.36
CA ALA A 66 16.68 -10.17 8.32
C ALA A 66 17.73 -9.18 8.89
N LEU A 67 18.08 -8.12 8.15
CA LEU A 67 19.11 -7.14 8.54
C LEU A 67 18.54 -5.99 9.39
N MET A 68 17.24 -5.76 9.37
CA MET A 68 16.61 -4.63 10.02
C MET A 68 15.99 -5.02 11.36
N SER A 69 16.27 -4.28 12.44
CA SER A 69 15.77 -4.56 13.78
C SER A 69 14.25 -4.61 13.87
N ARG A 70 13.56 -3.84 13.03
CA ARG A 70 12.10 -3.79 12.97
C ARG A 70 11.46 -5.01 12.30
N THR A 71 12.17 -5.68 11.41
CA THR A 71 11.58 -6.69 10.50
C THR A 71 12.22 -8.08 10.65
N CYS A 72 13.32 -8.22 11.39
CA CYS A 72 14.00 -9.51 11.60
C CYS A 72 13.11 -10.57 12.27
N LEU A 73 12.08 -10.15 13.00
CA LEU A 73 11.10 -11.07 13.64
C LEU A 73 9.93 -11.47 12.75
N ARG A 74 9.92 -11.08 11.47
CA ARG A 74 8.89 -11.47 10.51
C ARG A 74 8.90 -12.98 10.25
N PRO A 75 7.77 -13.56 9.79
CA PRO A 75 7.63 -15.01 9.64
C PRO A 75 8.68 -15.69 8.74
N ILE A 76 9.13 -15.03 7.67
CA ILE A 76 10.12 -15.61 6.74
C ILE A 76 11.53 -15.56 7.33
N PRO A 77 12.07 -14.41 7.80
CA PRO A 77 13.39 -14.34 8.45
C PRO A 77 13.54 -15.27 9.65
N THR A 78 12.46 -15.49 10.43
CA THR A 78 12.47 -16.38 11.59
C THR A 78 12.29 -17.87 11.24
N GLY A 79 12.12 -18.21 9.95
CA GLY A 79 11.90 -19.59 9.51
C GLY A 79 10.51 -20.18 9.85
N LYS A 80 9.57 -19.38 10.38
CA LYS A 80 8.20 -19.84 10.70
C LYS A 80 7.39 -20.18 9.45
N VAL A 81 7.70 -19.53 8.32
CA VAL A 81 7.13 -19.81 7.00
C VAL A 81 8.26 -19.92 6.00
N LYS A 82 8.25 -20.97 5.18
CA LYS A 82 9.22 -21.15 4.10
C LYS A 82 8.99 -20.13 3.00
N LYS A 83 10.07 -19.70 2.35
CA LYS A 83 10.02 -18.68 1.30
C LYS A 83 9.07 -19.09 0.15
N ASP A 84 9.13 -20.34 -0.30
CA ASP A 84 8.26 -20.86 -1.36
C ASP A 84 6.78 -20.87 -0.96
N GLN A 85 6.48 -21.23 0.29
CA GLN A 85 5.12 -21.19 0.82
C GLN A 85 4.54 -19.77 0.82
N ALA A 86 5.36 -18.77 1.17
CA ALA A 86 4.94 -17.38 1.13
C ALA A 86 4.69 -16.91 -0.30
N LEU A 87 5.49 -17.33 -1.28
CA LEU A 87 5.29 -17.02 -2.69
C LEU A 87 3.97 -17.58 -3.20
N TYR A 88 3.76 -18.89 -3.05
CA TYR A 88 2.51 -19.54 -3.51
C TYR A 88 1.30 -18.94 -2.82
N PHE A 89 1.37 -18.70 -1.52
CA PHE A 89 0.29 -18.05 -0.78
C PHE A 89 -0.03 -16.65 -1.34
N GLY A 90 0.98 -15.83 -1.60
CA GLY A 90 0.80 -14.50 -2.19
C GLY A 90 0.18 -14.53 -3.59
N ILE A 91 0.63 -15.46 -4.45
CA ILE A 91 0.08 -15.62 -5.82
C ILE A 91 -1.38 -16.07 -5.77
N ILE A 92 -1.68 -17.11 -5.00
CA ILE A 92 -3.05 -17.64 -4.88
C ILE A 92 -3.98 -16.56 -4.32
N LEU A 93 -3.55 -15.85 -3.28
CA LEU A 93 -4.33 -14.80 -2.65
C LEU A 93 -4.58 -13.62 -3.61
N SER A 94 -3.59 -13.27 -4.47
CA SER A 94 -3.76 -12.27 -5.52
C SER A 94 -4.81 -12.69 -6.55
N ALA A 95 -4.72 -13.91 -7.05
CA ALA A 95 -5.66 -14.43 -8.04
C ALA A 95 -7.09 -14.50 -7.49
N LEU A 96 -7.25 -15.00 -6.26
CA LEU A 96 -8.54 -15.07 -5.59
C LEU A 96 -9.14 -13.68 -5.35
N SER A 97 -8.35 -12.71 -4.87
CA SER A 97 -8.83 -11.35 -4.61
C SER A 97 -9.34 -10.66 -5.88
N ILE A 98 -8.59 -10.79 -6.99
CA ILE A 98 -8.98 -10.22 -8.29
C ILE A 98 -10.25 -10.89 -8.82
N SER A 99 -10.35 -12.23 -8.71
CA SER A 99 -11.55 -12.95 -9.14
C SER A 99 -12.78 -12.57 -8.31
N ILE A 100 -12.63 -12.50 -6.98
CA ILE A 100 -13.75 -12.15 -6.09
C ILE A 100 -14.26 -10.74 -6.41
N ILE A 101 -13.39 -9.74 -6.53
CA ILE A 101 -13.84 -8.36 -6.81
C ILE A 101 -14.43 -8.21 -8.21
N TYR A 102 -13.99 -9.02 -9.18
CA TYR A 102 -14.58 -9.05 -10.52
C TYR A 102 -16.05 -9.50 -10.46
N PHE A 103 -16.34 -10.57 -9.73
CA PHE A 103 -17.70 -11.12 -9.63
C PHE A 103 -18.59 -10.36 -8.63
N SER A 104 -18.03 -9.77 -7.59
CA SER A 104 -18.81 -9.04 -6.56
C SER A 104 -19.07 -7.58 -6.91
N ALA A 105 -18.23 -6.98 -7.77
CA ALA A 105 -18.36 -5.58 -8.17
C ALA A 105 -18.36 -5.45 -9.70
N ASN A 106 -17.19 -5.24 -10.30
CA ASN A 106 -17.08 -4.99 -11.74
C ASN A 106 -15.63 -5.15 -12.25
N LEU A 107 -15.48 -5.15 -13.58
CA LEU A 107 -14.19 -5.28 -14.26
C LEU A 107 -13.23 -4.11 -13.93
N VAL A 108 -13.72 -2.89 -13.81
CA VAL A 108 -12.87 -1.70 -13.54
C VAL A 108 -12.19 -1.85 -12.18
N SER A 109 -12.93 -2.21 -11.14
CA SER A 109 -12.38 -2.46 -9.80
C SER A 109 -11.38 -3.62 -9.80
N ALA A 110 -11.64 -4.68 -10.56
CA ALA A 110 -10.72 -5.81 -10.69
C ALA A 110 -9.40 -5.40 -11.37
N ILE A 111 -9.46 -4.62 -12.44
CA ILE A 111 -8.27 -4.09 -13.13
C ILE A 111 -7.49 -3.15 -12.21
N LEU A 112 -8.15 -2.26 -11.47
CA LEU A 112 -7.50 -1.36 -10.53
C LEU A 112 -6.82 -2.13 -9.39
N LEU A 113 -7.47 -3.13 -8.82
CA LEU A 113 -6.86 -3.96 -7.77
C LEU A 113 -5.66 -4.73 -8.31
N ALA A 114 -5.79 -5.37 -9.48
CA ALA A 114 -4.70 -6.09 -10.13
C ALA A 114 -3.52 -5.17 -10.44
N SER A 115 -3.79 -3.98 -11.01
CA SER A 115 -2.78 -2.97 -11.31
C SER A 115 -2.08 -2.46 -10.04
N THR A 116 -2.82 -2.29 -8.95
CA THR A 116 -2.28 -1.86 -7.65
C THR A 116 -1.34 -2.92 -7.07
N ILE A 117 -1.74 -4.19 -7.08
CA ILE A 117 -0.89 -5.32 -6.63
C ILE A 117 0.37 -5.41 -7.50
N ALA A 118 0.22 -5.37 -8.82
CA ALA A 118 1.33 -5.44 -9.77
C ALA A 118 2.29 -4.24 -9.61
N PHE A 119 1.77 -3.02 -9.52
CA PHE A 119 2.57 -1.83 -9.30
C PHE A 119 3.35 -1.89 -7.98
N TYR A 120 2.69 -2.26 -6.88
CA TYR A 120 3.34 -2.37 -5.58
C TYR A 120 4.43 -3.44 -5.58
N PHE A 121 4.21 -4.58 -6.23
CA PHE A 121 5.18 -5.66 -6.27
C PHE A 121 6.31 -5.41 -7.28
N PHE A 122 5.99 -5.21 -8.56
CA PHE A 122 7.01 -5.09 -9.61
C PHE A 122 7.71 -3.73 -9.59
N VAL A 123 6.94 -2.64 -9.54
CA VAL A 123 7.51 -1.29 -9.64
C VAL A 123 8.13 -0.87 -8.31
N TYR A 124 7.36 -0.87 -7.22
CA TYR A 124 7.86 -0.40 -5.94
C TYR A 124 8.84 -1.38 -5.30
N THR A 125 8.44 -2.66 -5.08
CA THR A 125 9.24 -3.62 -4.30
C THR A 125 10.48 -4.09 -5.05
N ILE A 126 10.34 -4.53 -6.31
CA ILE A 126 11.45 -5.09 -7.08
C ILE A 126 12.35 -3.99 -7.64
N TRP A 127 11.76 -2.98 -8.27
CA TRP A 127 12.54 -2.02 -9.03
C TRP A 127 12.99 -0.81 -8.19
N LEU A 128 12.06 0.00 -7.65
CA LEU A 128 12.37 1.31 -7.09
C LEU A 128 13.08 1.24 -5.74
N LYS A 129 12.64 0.35 -4.85
CA LYS A 129 13.03 0.38 -3.43
C LYS A 129 14.54 0.24 -3.21
N ARG A 130 15.21 -0.51 -4.08
CA ARG A 130 16.66 -0.75 -4.01
C ARG A 130 17.48 0.21 -4.89
N LYS A 131 16.85 1.00 -5.78
CA LYS A 131 17.55 1.79 -6.81
C LYS A 131 17.48 3.29 -6.62
N THR A 132 16.41 3.81 -6.03
CA THR A 132 16.20 5.26 -5.97
C THR A 132 15.67 5.75 -4.64
N SER A 133 16.07 6.98 -4.25
CA SER A 133 15.52 7.68 -3.08
C SER A 133 14.09 8.18 -3.28
N GLN A 134 13.61 8.19 -4.54
CA GLN A 134 12.24 8.54 -4.90
C GLN A 134 11.27 7.35 -4.77
N ASN A 135 11.74 6.21 -4.28
CA ASN A 135 10.91 5.01 -4.08
C ASN A 135 9.65 5.28 -3.25
N ILE A 136 9.74 6.17 -2.25
CA ILE A 136 8.61 6.55 -1.39
C ILE A 136 7.57 7.37 -2.18
N VAL A 137 8.02 8.33 -2.99
CA VAL A 137 7.12 9.19 -3.78
C VAL A 137 6.34 8.34 -4.77
N ILE A 138 7.05 7.63 -5.64
CA ILE A 138 6.42 6.83 -6.69
C ILE A 138 5.63 5.66 -6.09
N GLY A 139 6.21 4.95 -5.12
CA GLY A 139 5.57 3.83 -4.42
C GLY A 139 4.32 4.23 -3.63
N GLY A 140 4.23 5.49 -3.21
CA GLY A 140 3.06 6.05 -2.53
C GLY A 140 1.77 5.97 -3.33
N ALA A 141 1.87 5.92 -4.67
CA ALA A 141 0.71 5.77 -5.54
C ALA A 141 -0.11 4.50 -5.23
N ALA A 142 0.54 3.36 -4.94
CA ALA A 142 -0.17 2.14 -4.58
C ALA A 142 -0.99 2.30 -3.29
N GLY A 143 -0.45 3.02 -2.29
CA GLY A 143 -1.14 3.31 -1.04
C GLY A 143 -2.26 4.34 -1.16
N ALA A 144 -2.27 5.14 -2.22
CA ALA A 144 -3.27 6.16 -2.49
C ALA A 144 -4.45 5.67 -3.34
N LEU A 145 -4.36 4.50 -3.99
CA LEU A 145 -5.40 3.93 -4.85
C LEU A 145 -6.63 3.34 -4.13
N PRO A 146 -6.58 2.86 -2.89
CA PRO A 146 -7.73 2.23 -2.25
C PRO A 146 -9.04 3.02 -2.28
N PRO A 147 -9.09 4.34 -2.03
CA PRO A 147 -10.36 5.10 -2.15
C PRO A 147 -10.88 5.13 -3.58
N VAL A 148 -10.02 5.13 -4.60
CA VAL A 148 -10.43 5.03 -6.01
C VAL A 148 -11.06 3.66 -6.28
N ILE A 149 -10.47 2.58 -5.75
CA ILE A 149 -11.04 1.23 -5.85
C ILE A 149 -12.41 1.18 -5.15
N GLY A 150 -12.54 1.77 -3.95
CA GLY A 150 -13.81 1.84 -3.22
C GLY A 150 -14.91 2.54 -4.03
N TRP A 151 -14.60 3.68 -4.62
CA TRP A 151 -15.52 4.39 -5.52
C TRP A 151 -15.92 3.55 -6.73
N THR A 152 -14.96 2.91 -7.41
CA THR A 152 -15.27 2.09 -8.58
C THR A 152 -16.05 0.83 -8.26
N ILE A 153 -15.96 0.29 -7.05
CA ILE A 153 -16.83 -0.80 -6.58
C ILE A 153 -18.30 -0.38 -6.69
N ALA A 154 -18.63 0.85 -6.33
CA ALA A 154 -19.99 1.37 -6.38
C ALA A 154 -20.42 1.79 -7.79
N THR A 155 -19.57 2.52 -8.51
CA THR A 155 -19.95 3.23 -9.72
C THR A 155 -19.58 2.53 -11.02
N GLY A 156 -18.59 1.62 -10.98
CA GLY A 156 -17.99 1.02 -12.18
C GLY A 156 -17.10 1.97 -12.98
N ASN A 157 -16.95 3.23 -12.57
CA ASN A 157 -16.23 4.27 -13.29
C ASN A 157 -15.26 5.05 -12.40
N ILE A 158 -14.25 5.66 -13.00
CA ILE A 158 -13.33 6.59 -12.33
C ILE A 158 -13.83 8.01 -12.58
N SER A 159 -13.93 8.82 -11.52
CA SER A 159 -14.31 10.23 -11.58
C SER A 159 -13.30 11.10 -10.84
N VAL A 160 -13.55 12.40 -10.77
CA VAL A 160 -12.60 13.37 -10.17
C VAL A 160 -12.57 13.26 -8.65
N GLU A 161 -13.71 12.99 -8.02
CA GLU A 161 -13.86 12.97 -6.56
C GLU A 161 -12.90 11.99 -5.87
N PRO A 162 -12.85 10.70 -6.25
CA PRO A 162 -11.88 9.77 -5.65
C PRO A 162 -10.43 10.09 -6.01
N LEU A 163 -10.18 10.78 -7.13
CA LEU A 163 -8.84 11.23 -7.51
C LEU A 163 -8.34 12.36 -6.59
N ILE A 164 -9.23 13.19 -6.02
CA ILE A 164 -8.85 14.16 -4.98
C ILE A 164 -8.37 13.42 -3.74
N LEU A 165 -9.07 12.39 -3.28
CA LEU A 165 -8.63 11.57 -2.15
C LEU A 165 -7.30 10.86 -2.44
N PHE A 166 -7.15 10.32 -3.65
CA PHE A 166 -5.88 9.78 -4.11
C PHE A 166 -4.76 10.81 -3.99
N LEU A 167 -4.98 12.03 -4.49
CA LEU A 167 -3.98 13.10 -4.47
C LEU A 167 -3.58 13.49 -3.04
N ILE A 168 -4.55 13.63 -2.15
CA ILE A 168 -4.30 13.95 -0.74
C ILE A 168 -3.40 12.88 -0.09
N ILE A 169 -3.74 11.59 -0.25
CA ILE A 169 -2.96 10.50 0.32
C ILE A 169 -1.58 10.41 -0.35
N PHE A 170 -1.53 10.61 -1.66
CA PHE A 170 -0.29 10.58 -2.43
C PHE A 170 0.70 11.68 -1.99
N LEU A 171 0.23 12.91 -1.81
CA LEU A 171 1.05 14.03 -1.35
C LEU A 171 1.45 13.91 0.13
N TRP A 172 0.59 13.31 0.95
CA TRP A 172 0.88 13.07 2.36
C TRP A 172 1.98 12.01 2.57
N THR A 173 2.01 10.99 1.72
CA THR A 173 2.86 9.82 1.87
C THR A 173 4.36 10.15 1.96
N PRO A 174 4.97 10.99 1.08
CA PRO A 174 6.39 11.32 1.18
C PRO A 174 6.76 12.02 2.49
N SER A 175 5.98 13.02 2.92
CA SER A 175 6.22 13.74 4.16
C SER A 175 6.23 12.79 5.37
N HIS A 176 5.24 11.89 5.44
CA HIS A 176 5.13 10.91 6.52
C HIS A 176 6.29 9.92 6.54
N PHE A 177 6.58 9.28 5.40
CA PHE A 177 7.64 8.26 5.35
C PHE A 177 9.04 8.82 5.47
N TRP A 178 9.32 10.01 4.96
CA TRP A 178 10.62 10.64 5.15
C TRP A 178 10.84 11.07 6.60
N ALA A 179 9.82 11.56 7.30
CA ALA A 179 9.90 11.82 8.73
C ALA A 179 10.23 10.53 9.51
N LEU A 180 9.54 9.42 9.18
CA LEU A 180 9.85 8.12 9.77
C LEU A 180 11.27 7.63 9.43
N SER A 181 11.75 7.87 8.21
CA SER A 181 13.09 7.45 7.78
C SER A 181 14.21 8.26 8.44
N LEU A 182 13.96 9.50 8.83
CA LEU A 182 14.88 10.28 9.67
C LEU A 182 15.07 9.62 11.02
N TYR A 183 13.99 9.13 11.62
CA TYR A 183 14.03 8.47 12.93
C TYR A 183 14.68 7.08 12.88
N LYS A 184 14.56 6.35 11.75
CA LYS A 184 15.06 4.99 11.54
C LYS A 184 16.25 4.91 10.57
N SER A 185 17.01 5.98 10.43
CA SER A 185 18.10 6.09 9.45
C SER A 185 19.17 5.00 9.59
N SER A 186 19.49 4.58 10.83
CA SER A 186 20.47 3.52 11.10
C SER A 186 20.07 2.16 10.52
N ASP A 187 18.80 1.77 10.62
CA ASP A 187 18.26 0.51 10.08
C ASP A 187 18.32 0.49 8.55
N TYR A 188 17.89 1.58 7.92
CA TYR A 188 17.96 1.71 6.46
C TYR A 188 19.39 1.72 5.92
N LYS A 189 20.34 2.32 6.68
CA LYS A 189 21.75 2.29 6.33
C LYS A 189 22.33 0.88 6.38
N LYS A 190 21.99 0.10 7.41
CA LYS A 190 22.40 -1.32 7.53
C LYS A 190 21.88 -2.16 6.36
N ALA A 191 20.64 -1.95 5.95
CA ALA A 191 20.02 -2.64 4.82
C ALA A 191 20.44 -2.09 3.45
N LYS A 192 21.31 -1.07 3.38
CA LYS A 192 21.74 -0.40 2.15
C LYS A 192 20.58 0.08 1.25
N ILE A 193 19.47 0.48 1.88
CA ILE A 193 18.32 1.02 1.15
C ILE A 193 18.53 2.51 0.91
N PRO A 194 18.45 3.01 -0.33
CA PRO A 194 18.75 4.40 -0.68
C PRO A 194 17.61 5.36 -0.27
N MET A 195 17.43 5.56 1.04
CA MET A 195 16.46 6.53 1.55
C MET A 195 17.00 7.96 1.45
N LEU A 196 16.10 8.93 1.24
CA LEU A 196 16.47 10.33 1.06
C LEU A 196 17.40 10.88 2.16
N PRO A 197 17.19 10.61 3.47
CA PRO A 197 18.11 11.07 4.52
C PRO A 197 19.53 10.51 4.41
N ILE A 198 19.68 9.31 3.82
CA ILE A 198 20.98 8.64 3.69
C ILE A 198 21.76 9.21 2.51
N ILE A 199 21.07 9.51 1.40
CA ILE A 199 21.70 10.00 0.15
C ILE A 199 21.91 11.51 0.19
N SER A 200 20.88 12.26 0.56
CA SER A 200 20.85 13.74 0.44
C SER A 200 20.96 14.46 1.78
N GLY A 201 21.08 13.71 2.88
CA GLY A 201 21.24 14.25 4.22
C GLY A 201 19.95 14.77 4.86
N THR A 202 20.04 15.06 6.16
CA THR A 202 18.88 15.44 7.00
C THR A 202 18.28 16.79 6.60
N LYS A 203 19.10 17.79 6.22
CA LYS A 203 18.63 19.14 5.86
C LYS A 203 17.74 19.08 4.62
N THR A 204 18.22 18.46 3.55
CA THR A 204 17.47 18.28 2.29
C THR A 204 16.17 17.51 2.52
N THR A 205 16.21 16.47 3.34
CA THR A 205 15.01 15.69 3.68
C THR A 205 13.96 16.54 4.39
N LYS A 206 14.36 17.38 5.36
CA LYS A 206 13.43 18.29 6.05
C LYS A 206 12.81 19.30 5.10
N VAL A 207 13.58 19.86 4.16
CA VAL A 207 13.06 20.78 3.13
C VAL A 207 12.03 20.06 2.25
N ASN A 208 12.31 18.85 1.78
CA ASN A 208 11.36 18.08 0.97
C ASN A 208 10.08 17.75 1.75
N ILE A 209 10.18 17.39 3.05
CA ILE A 209 9.01 17.19 3.91
C ILE A 209 8.15 18.45 3.94
N LEU A 210 8.78 19.62 4.14
CA LEU A 210 8.06 20.91 4.16
C LEU A 210 7.39 21.21 2.84
N VAL A 211 8.08 21.00 1.69
CA VAL A 211 7.52 21.22 0.35
C VAL A 211 6.25 20.37 0.15
N TYR A 212 6.30 19.06 0.44
CA TYR A 212 5.14 18.20 0.30
C TYR A 212 4.01 18.53 1.30
N ALA A 213 4.35 18.99 2.51
CA ALA A 213 3.35 19.46 3.47
C ALA A 213 2.68 20.77 2.98
N CYS A 214 3.43 21.69 2.37
CA CYS A 214 2.86 22.89 1.74
C CYS A 214 1.96 22.55 0.55
N LEU A 215 2.37 21.62 -0.31
CA LEU A 215 1.54 21.15 -1.44
C LEU A 215 0.23 20.54 -0.94
N LEU A 216 0.27 19.78 0.16
CA LEU A 216 -0.93 19.21 0.77
C LEU A 216 -1.83 20.32 1.34
N TYR A 217 -1.26 21.34 1.97
CA TYR A 217 -2.01 22.47 2.54
C TYR A 217 -2.70 23.32 1.48
N THR A 218 -2.08 23.45 0.28
CA THR A 218 -2.64 24.19 -0.86
C THR A 218 -3.60 23.36 -1.71
N SER A 219 -3.83 22.09 -1.37
CA SER A 219 -4.84 21.26 -2.04
C SER A 219 -6.24 21.82 -1.75
N PRO A 220 -7.18 21.78 -2.74
CA PRO A 220 -8.54 22.26 -2.55
C PRO A 220 -9.17 21.70 -1.27
N SER A 221 -9.67 22.57 -0.41
CA SER A 221 -10.36 22.22 0.83
C SER A 221 -11.78 22.72 0.77
N PRO A 222 -12.77 22.00 1.33
CA PRO A 222 -14.15 22.52 1.46
C PRO A 222 -14.27 23.84 2.23
N ARG A 223 -13.18 24.28 2.91
CA ARG A 223 -13.12 25.58 3.61
C ARG A 223 -12.80 26.75 2.68
N ASP A 224 -12.30 26.47 1.48
CA ASP A 224 -11.91 27.53 0.52
C ASP A 224 -13.13 28.09 -0.24
N ASP A 225 -14.29 27.44 -0.12
CA ASP A 225 -15.58 27.85 -0.71
C ASP A 225 -16.48 28.61 0.26
N LEU A 226 -15.98 28.98 1.45
CA LEU A 226 -16.67 29.77 2.49
C LEU A 226 -16.02 31.14 2.64
#